data_1757b87c4547b8e096f0202cb6570ca3
#
_entry.id   1757b87c4547b8e096f0202cb6570ca3
#
_cell.length_a   1.000
_cell.length_b   1.000
_cell.length_c   1.000
_cell.angle_alpha   90.00
_cell.angle_beta   90.00
_cell.angle_gamma   90.00
#
_symmetry.space_group_name_H-M   'P 1'
#
loop_
_entity.id
_entity.type
_entity.pdbx_description
1 polymer ?
#
loop_
_entity_poly.entity_id
_entity_poly.type
_entity_poly.pdbx_seq_one_letter_code
_entity_poly.pdbx_strand_id
1 'polypeptide(L)'
;MATILLADDDAAIRDLVRRALSSDGHTVHVTQDGVEALESLGANGAVYDILITDVDMPQLDGISLAEKALAMKPALAVVLMSGFTDQLERAARLRVRRLLSISKPFTLDQIKQVVKSVLA
;
A
#
# COMPACT_ATOMS: atom_id res chain seq x y z
N MET A 1 -8.14 11.70 -8.50
CA MET A 1 -7.42 10.54 -9.07
C MET A 1 -6.02 10.49 -8.54
N ALA A 2 -5.56 9.32 -8.16
CA ALA A 2 -4.27 9.15 -7.52
C ALA A 2 -3.38 8.21 -8.31
N THR A 3 -2.07 8.34 -8.13
CA THR A 3 -1.07 7.38 -8.60
C THR A 3 -0.67 6.51 -7.43
N ILE A 4 -0.87 5.22 -7.57
CA ILE A 4 -0.78 4.23 -6.49
C ILE A 4 0.35 3.26 -6.78
N LEU A 5 1.22 3.04 -5.80
CA LEU A 5 2.18 1.96 -5.82
C LEU A 5 1.64 0.81 -4.99
N LEU A 6 1.47 -0.34 -5.62
CA LEU A 6 0.93 -1.55 -5.00
C LEU A 6 2.02 -2.60 -4.85
N ALA A 7 2.18 -3.13 -3.66
CA ALA A 7 3.12 -4.22 -3.37
C ALA A 7 2.42 -5.39 -2.70
N ASP A 8 2.44 -6.54 -3.33
CA ASP A 8 1.92 -7.79 -2.78
C ASP A 8 2.57 -8.96 -3.52
N ASP A 9 2.97 -10.00 -2.82
CA ASP A 9 3.57 -11.19 -3.42
C ASP A 9 2.52 -12.17 -3.97
N ASP A 10 1.25 -11.96 -3.68
CA ASP A 10 0.14 -12.76 -4.20
C ASP A 10 -0.43 -12.15 -5.48
N ALA A 11 -0.26 -12.86 -6.59
CA ALA A 11 -0.71 -12.40 -7.90
C ALA A 11 -2.23 -12.17 -7.96
N ALA A 12 -3.02 -12.98 -7.27
CA ALA A 12 -4.48 -12.85 -7.26
C ALA A 12 -4.91 -11.55 -6.56
N ILE A 13 -4.26 -11.22 -5.45
CA ILE A 13 -4.53 -9.97 -4.72
C ILE A 13 -4.08 -8.77 -5.55
N ARG A 14 -2.90 -8.83 -6.16
CA ARG A 14 -2.42 -7.75 -7.05
C ARG A 14 -3.43 -7.44 -8.14
N ASP A 15 -3.94 -8.47 -8.80
CA ASP A 15 -4.88 -8.31 -9.90
C ASP A 15 -6.22 -7.74 -9.40
N LEU A 16 -6.73 -8.24 -8.30
CA LEU A 16 -7.97 -7.78 -7.68
C LEU A 16 -7.90 -6.29 -7.34
N VAL A 17 -6.88 -5.88 -6.62
CA VAL A 17 -6.69 -4.50 -6.16
C VAL A 17 -6.47 -3.58 -7.36
N ARG A 18 -5.63 -3.99 -8.31
CA ARG A 18 -5.37 -3.21 -9.52
C ARG A 18 -6.65 -2.93 -10.30
N ARG A 19 -7.47 -3.96 -10.51
CA ARG A 19 -8.74 -3.83 -11.23
C ARG A 19 -9.71 -2.90 -10.52
N ALA A 20 -9.86 -3.07 -9.21
CA ALA A 20 -10.76 -2.25 -8.42
C ALA A 20 -10.40 -0.77 -8.49
N LEU A 21 -9.13 -0.46 -8.28
CA LEU A 21 -8.68 0.93 -8.21
C LEU A 21 -8.55 1.57 -9.59
N SER A 22 -8.18 0.80 -10.61
CA SER A 22 -8.17 1.29 -11.99
C SER A 22 -9.59 1.64 -12.46
N SER A 23 -10.59 0.88 -12.04
CA SER A 23 -11.98 1.18 -12.39
C SER A 23 -12.48 2.47 -11.73
N ASP A 24 -11.88 2.88 -10.61
CA ASP A 24 -12.16 4.16 -9.95
C ASP A 24 -11.34 5.33 -10.53
N GLY A 25 -10.60 5.11 -11.61
CA GLY A 25 -9.84 6.14 -12.30
C GLY A 25 -8.42 6.37 -11.76
N HIS A 26 -7.94 5.54 -10.84
CA HIS A 26 -6.56 5.64 -10.34
C HIS A 26 -5.57 4.98 -11.30
N THR A 27 -4.35 5.47 -11.30
CA THR A 27 -3.22 4.82 -11.98
C THR A 27 -2.51 3.92 -10.97
N VAL A 28 -2.41 2.63 -11.28
CA VAL A 28 -1.83 1.64 -10.35
C VAL A 28 -0.57 1.02 -10.95
N HIS A 29 0.54 1.18 -10.26
CA HIS A 29 1.80 0.50 -10.55
C HIS A 29 1.93 -0.70 -9.64
N VAL A 30 2.09 -1.88 -10.22
CA VAL A 30 2.10 -3.15 -9.48
C VAL A 30 3.52 -3.64 -9.28
N THR A 31 3.86 -4.03 -8.05
CA THR A 31 5.13 -4.65 -7.71
C THR A 31 4.90 -5.95 -6.96
N GLN A 32 5.85 -6.89 -7.03
CA GLN A 32 5.70 -8.24 -6.50
C GLN A 32 6.18 -8.39 -5.07
N ASP A 33 7.02 -7.48 -4.60
CA ASP A 33 7.60 -7.53 -3.25
C ASP A 33 8.04 -6.14 -2.79
N GLY A 34 8.50 -6.08 -1.55
CA GLY A 34 8.91 -4.82 -0.94
C GLY A 34 10.19 -4.24 -1.54
N VAL A 35 11.10 -5.07 -2.00
CA VAL A 35 12.36 -4.61 -2.62
C VAL A 35 12.06 -3.92 -3.94
N GLU A 36 11.24 -4.53 -4.79
CA GLU A 36 10.81 -3.94 -6.06
C GLU A 36 10.06 -2.64 -5.85
N ALA A 37 9.18 -2.60 -4.85
CA ALA A 37 8.44 -1.38 -4.50
C ALA A 37 9.39 -0.27 -4.05
N LEU A 38 10.37 -0.60 -3.22
CA LEU A 38 11.35 0.37 -2.74
C LEU A 38 12.20 0.93 -3.89
N GLU A 39 12.59 0.09 -4.83
CA GLU A 39 13.30 0.53 -6.04
C GLU A 39 12.45 1.49 -6.86
N SER A 40 11.17 1.20 -7.03
CA SER A 40 10.23 2.07 -7.74
C SER A 40 10.09 3.43 -7.06
N LEU A 41 10.02 3.45 -5.74
CA LEU A 41 9.99 4.69 -4.95
C LEU A 41 11.28 5.50 -5.11
N GLY A 42 12.43 4.84 -5.13
CA GLY A 42 13.71 5.49 -5.35
C GLY A 42 13.85 6.12 -6.72
N ALA A 43 13.28 5.47 -7.74
CA ALA A 43 13.35 5.97 -9.13
C ALA A 43 12.33 7.07 -9.40
N ASN A 44 11.10 6.94 -8.90
CA ASN A 44 9.98 7.82 -9.24
C ASN A 44 9.07 8.16 -8.05
N GLY A 45 9.61 8.23 -6.84
CA GLY A 45 8.81 8.43 -5.63
C GLY A 45 7.91 9.66 -5.66
N ALA A 46 8.32 10.71 -6.38
CA ALA A 46 7.55 11.96 -6.45
C ALA A 46 6.18 11.80 -7.10
N VAL A 47 5.98 10.80 -7.97
CA VAL A 47 4.70 10.62 -8.67
C VAL A 47 3.66 9.87 -7.86
N TYR A 48 4.07 9.14 -6.83
CA TYR A 48 3.15 8.33 -6.04
C TYR A 48 2.44 9.13 -4.97
N ASP A 49 1.13 8.96 -4.89
CA ASP A 49 0.27 9.57 -3.87
C ASP A 49 0.00 8.61 -2.72
N ILE A 50 -0.06 7.31 -3.03
CA ILE A 50 -0.37 6.25 -2.06
C ILE A 50 0.57 5.07 -2.28
N LEU A 51 1.00 4.46 -1.17
CA LEU A 51 1.57 3.11 -1.13
C LEU A 51 0.51 2.18 -0.53
N ILE A 52 0.14 1.15 -1.26
CA ILE A 52 -0.69 0.05 -0.76
C ILE A 52 0.19 -1.18 -0.72
N THR A 53 0.41 -1.75 0.45
CA THR A 53 1.30 -2.89 0.58
C THR A 53 0.74 -3.97 1.50
N ASP A 54 0.95 -5.23 1.11
CA ASP A 54 0.81 -6.34 2.03
C ASP A 54 1.87 -6.20 3.13
N VAL A 55 1.51 -6.54 4.35
CA VAL A 55 2.45 -6.52 5.47
C VAL A 55 3.38 -7.73 5.40
N ASP A 56 2.84 -8.88 5.05
CA ASP A 56 3.55 -10.15 5.09
C ASP A 56 4.15 -10.50 3.74
N MET A 57 5.39 -10.06 3.51
CA MET A 57 6.13 -10.30 2.27
C MET A 57 7.54 -10.78 2.59
N PRO A 58 8.14 -11.62 1.72
CA PRO A 58 9.52 -12.06 1.92
C PRO A 58 10.51 -10.91 1.74
N GLN A 59 11.67 -11.01 2.39
CA GLN A 59 12.82 -10.09 2.33
C GLN A 59 12.55 -8.75 3.00
N LEU A 60 11.53 -8.01 2.58
CA LEU A 60 11.17 -6.71 3.15
C LEU A 60 9.67 -6.70 3.39
N ASP A 61 9.25 -6.73 4.64
CA ASP A 61 7.83 -6.68 4.99
C ASP A 61 7.23 -5.30 4.72
N GLY A 62 5.90 -5.24 4.67
CA GLY A 62 5.18 -4.01 4.31
C GLY A 62 5.33 -2.88 5.33
N ILE A 63 5.55 -3.19 6.60
CA ILE A 63 5.76 -2.17 7.63
C ILE A 63 7.12 -1.52 7.45
N SER A 64 8.16 -2.33 7.25
CA SER A 64 9.51 -1.83 6.96
C SER A 64 9.56 -1.05 5.65
N LEU A 65 8.83 -1.52 4.63
CA LEU A 65 8.69 -0.79 3.37
C LEU A 65 8.03 0.57 3.59
N ALA A 66 6.96 0.62 4.37
CA ALA A 66 6.26 1.87 4.68
C ALA A 66 7.16 2.86 5.43
N GLU A 67 7.93 2.38 6.40
CA GLU A 67 8.90 3.21 7.12
C GLU A 67 9.91 3.86 6.17
N LYS A 68 10.48 3.07 5.27
CA LYS A 68 11.45 3.55 4.29
C LYS A 68 10.82 4.51 3.28
N ALA A 69 9.61 4.20 2.82
CA ALA A 69 8.87 5.05 1.90
C ALA A 69 8.55 6.41 2.51
N LEU A 70 8.13 6.43 3.77
CA LEU A 70 7.82 7.66 4.49
C LEU A 70 9.06 8.49 4.81
N ALA A 71 10.21 7.85 4.97
CA ALA A 71 11.48 8.57 5.08
C ALA A 71 11.82 9.31 3.79
N MET A 72 11.49 8.72 2.63
CA MET A 72 11.71 9.34 1.32
C MET A 72 10.65 10.40 1.00
N LYS A 73 9.39 10.13 1.36
CA LYS A 73 8.26 11.01 1.04
C LYS A 73 7.30 11.05 2.23
N PRO A 74 7.51 11.98 3.18
CA PRO A 74 6.67 12.06 4.40
C PRO A 74 5.18 12.31 4.14
N ALA A 75 4.83 12.91 3.00
CA ALA A 75 3.45 13.20 2.64
C ALA A 75 2.70 12.00 2.02
N LEU A 76 3.39 10.89 1.81
CA LEU A 76 2.81 9.70 1.19
C LEU A 76 1.69 9.13 2.06
N ALA A 77 0.54 8.82 1.45
CA ALA A 77 -0.51 8.06 2.13
C ALA A 77 -0.16 6.58 2.09
N VAL A 78 -0.49 5.84 3.14
CA VAL A 78 -0.16 4.42 3.24
C VAL A 78 -1.40 3.61 3.61
N VAL A 79 -1.62 2.52 2.89
CA VAL A 79 -2.63 1.51 3.21
C VAL A 79 -1.91 0.18 3.41
N LEU A 80 -2.08 -0.42 4.58
CA LEU A 80 -1.51 -1.72 4.91
C LEU A 80 -2.59 -2.80 4.80
N MET A 81 -2.29 -3.86 4.07
CA MET A 81 -3.16 -5.04 3.94
C MET A 81 -2.59 -6.15 4.81
N SER A 82 -3.38 -6.66 5.75
CA SER A 82 -2.89 -7.67 6.69
C SER A 82 -3.95 -8.69 7.04
N GLY A 83 -3.53 -9.95 7.19
CA GLY A 83 -4.36 -11.03 7.72
C GLY A 83 -4.23 -11.22 9.23
N PHE A 84 -3.30 -10.51 9.89
CA PHE A 84 -2.97 -10.73 11.30
C PHE A 84 -3.04 -9.42 12.10
N THR A 85 -3.71 -9.46 13.24
CA THR A 85 -3.92 -8.28 14.09
C THR A 85 -2.64 -7.77 14.77
N ASP A 86 -1.73 -8.66 15.12
CA ASP A 86 -0.44 -8.28 15.73
C ASP A 86 0.43 -7.44 14.80
N GLN A 87 0.35 -7.68 13.49
CA GLN A 87 1.02 -6.86 12.49
C GLN A 87 0.46 -5.45 12.45
N LEU A 88 -0.85 -5.31 12.68
CA LEU A 88 -1.50 -4.00 12.74
C LEU A 88 -1.05 -3.19 13.97
N GLU A 89 -0.75 -3.85 15.08
CA GLU A 89 -0.19 -3.21 16.26
C GLU A 89 1.21 -2.63 15.98
N ARG A 90 2.04 -3.36 15.22
CA ARG A 90 3.34 -2.84 14.78
C ARG A 90 3.16 -1.62 13.88
N ALA A 91 2.16 -1.65 13.01
CA ALA A 91 1.85 -0.53 12.11
C ALA A 91 1.43 0.73 12.88
N ALA A 92 0.76 0.58 14.02
CA ALA A 92 0.34 1.70 14.85
C ALA A 92 1.52 2.51 15.40
N ARG A 93 2.73 1.95 15.39
CA ARG A 93 3.95 2.68 15.77
C ARG A 93 4.43 3.65 14.70
N LEU A 94 3.94 3.49 13.47
CA LEU A 94 4.23 4.42 12.38
C LEU A 94 3.45 5.70 12.62
N ARG A 95 4.15 6.79 12.91
CA ARG A 95 3.54 8.09 13.15
C ARG A 95 3.28 8.78 11.82
N VAL A 96 2.13 8.47 11.21
CA VAL A 96 1.77 8.95 9.88
C VAL A 96 0.41 9.59 9.92
N ARG A 97 0.27 10.71 9.22
CA ARG A 97 -1.01 11.42 9.09
C ARG A 97 -2.04 10.62 8.31
N ARG A 98 -1.61 9.87 7.30
CA ARG A 98 -2.47 9.17 6.35
C ARG A 98 -2.08 7.71 6.27
N LEU A 99 -2.28 7.01 7.38
CA LEU A 99 -2.08 5.57 7.41
C LEU A 99 -3.38 4.89 7.80
N LEU A 100 -3.86 4.01 6.94
CA LEU A 100 -4.98 3.14 7.21
C LEU A 100 -4.58 1.69 6.98
N SER A 101 -5.35 0.77 7.54
CA SER A 101 -5.15 -0.65 7.33
C SER A 101 -6.45 -1.31 6.92
N ILE A 102 -6.34 -2.41 6.20
CA ILE A 102 -7.48 -3.22 5.78
C ILE A 102 -7.15 -4.69 6.03
N SER A 103 -8.11 -5.41 6.59
CA SER A 103 -7.94 -6.83 6.90
C SER A 103 -8.24 -7.71 5.70
N LYS A 104 -7.41 -8.71 5.47
CA LYS A 104 -7.68 -9.76 4.48
C LYS A 104 -8.57 -10.84 5.09
N PRO A 105 -9.52 -11.42 4.36
CA PRO A 105 -9.93 -11.04 3.01
C PRO A 105 -10.78 -9.78 3.00
N PHE A 106 -10.72 -9.03 1.91
CA PHE A 106 -11.53 -7.83 1.72
C PHE A 106 -12.26 -7.87 0.37
N THR A 107 -13.32 -7.07 0.25
CA THR A 107 -14.08 -6.94 -0.99
C THR A 107 -13.53 -5.80 -1.84
N LEU A 108 -13.95 -5.75 -3.11
CA LEU A 108 -13.64 -4.63 -4.00
C LEU A 108 -14.09 -3.30 -3.41
N ASP A 109 -15.30 -3.27 -2.84
CA ASP A 109 -15.83 -2.05 -2.24
C ASP A 109 -15.02 -1.61 -1.03
N GLN A 110 -14.55 -2.54 -0.21
CA GLN A 110 -13.74 -2.23 0.95
C GLN A 110 -12.41 -1.58 0.57
N ILE A 111 -11.71 -2.12 -0.44
CA ILE A 111 -10.44 -1.53 -0.88
C ILE A 111 -10.65 -0.15 -1.52
N LYS A 112 -11.72 0.02 -2.28
CA LYS A 112 -12.07 1.33 -2.85
C LYS A 112 -12.35 2.35 -1.75
N GLN A 113 -13.10 1.94 -0.74
CA GLN A 113 -13.46 2.82 0.37
C GLN A 113 -12.26 3.25 1.21
N VAL A 114 -11.34 2.34 1.50
CA VAL A 114 -10.14 2.68 2.27
C VAL A 114 -9.25 3.67 1.53
N VAL A 115 -9.14 3.53 0.21
CA VAL A 115 -8.39 4.47 -0.63
C VAL A 115 -9.02 5.85 -0.60
N LYS A 116 -10.34 5.94 -0.73
CA LYS A 116 -11.05 7.21 -0.61
C LYS A 116 -10.81 7.86 0.75
N SER A 117 -10.85 7.07 1.81
CA SER A 117 -10.66 7.57 3.18
C SER A 117 -9.25 8.10 3.41
N VAL A 118 -8.23 7.43 2.91
CA VAL A 118 -6.84 7.84 3.12
C VAL A 118 -6.48 9.08 2.30
N LEU A 119 -7.19 9.32 1.19
CA LEU A 119 -6.98 10.49 0.34
C LEU A 119 -7.80 11.71 0.77
N ALA A 120 -8.79 11.51 1.62
CA ALA A 120 -9.69 12.58 2.07
C ALA A 120 -8.99 13.65 2.92
#